data_62e651af370eace805c423dade268971
#
_entry.id   62e651af370eace805c423dade268971
#
_cell.length_a   1.000
_cell.length_b   1.000
_cell.length_c   1.000
_cell.angle_alpha   90.00
_cell.angle_beta   90.00
_cell.angle_gamma   90.00
#
_symmetry.space_group_name_H-M   'P 1'
#
loop_
_entity.id
_entity.type
_entity.pdbx_description
1 polymer ?
#
loop_
_entity_poly.entity_id
_entity_poly.type
_entity_poly.pdbx_seq_one_letter_code
_entity_poly.pdbx_strand_id
1 'polypeptide(L)'
;MGKPLISFAQIKEQDPYFLDIDEIPDWQAQFGNTNPLKLEIGFGMGNFLIEMAAKEPGSNFIGIDFYHKGIRKIITRIKNLQLENIRIVYGDIRSKISILCQDGELEAAYINFPDPWPKKRHIKRRLIKPEFINQLAQKLDLEGNVYLATDSESYAHEMLDYFNSETLFQNLDNNKGFIKERIDLPKSKYEKNFINAGEKVFYLEYLRLAAMTSIA
;
A
#
# COMPACT_ATOMS: atom_id res chain seq x y z
N MET A 1 -18.35 20.09 -17.80
CA MET A 1 -18.86 19.73 -16.49
C MET A 1 -18.52 18.28 -16.20
N GLY A 2 -17.73 17.99 -15.15
CA GLY A 2 -17.41 16.61 -14.77
C GLY A 2 -18.68 15.89 -14.27
N LYS A 3 -18.81 14.60 -14.61
CA LYS A 3 -19.91 13.77 -14.08
C LYS A 3 -19.86 13.79 -12.54
N PRO A 4 -21.00 13.85 -11.84
CA PRO A 4 -21.03 13.81 -10.39
C PRO A 4 -20.44 12.48 -9.89
N LEU A 5 -19.70 12.51 -8.78
CA LEU A 5 -19.18 11.30 -8.16
C LEU A 5 -20.35 10.43 -7.65
N ILE A 6 -20.25 9.13 -7.83
CA ILE A 6 -21.17 8.14 -7.26
C ILE A 6 -21.24 8.34 -5.74
N SER A 7 -22.41 8.18 -5.11
CA SER A 7 -22.53 8.28 -3.65
C SER A 7 -21.82 7.09 -2.97
N PHE A 8 -21.32 7.29 -1.75
CA PHE A 8 -20.65 6.19 -1.03
C PHE A 8 -21.63 5.04 -0.68
N ALA A 9 -22.90 5.36 -0.40
CA ALA A 9 -23.93 4.36 -0.15
C ALA A 9 -24.15 3.45 -1.37
N GLN A 10 -24.26 4.04 -2.58
CA GLN A 10 -24.41 3.27 -3.82
C GLN A 10 -23.19 2.38 -4.11
N ILE A 11 -21.97 2.86 -3.79
CA ILE A 11 -20.75 2.05 -3.93
C ILE A 11 -20.82 0.85 -2.99
N LYS A 12 -21.16 1.08 -1.72
CA LYS A 12 -21.18 0.04 -0.70
C LYS A 12 -22.18 -1.09 -1.01
N GLU A 13 -23.28 -0.77 -1.65
CA GLU A 13 -24.35 -1.75 -1.91
C GLU A 13 -24.08 -2.68 -3.10
N GLN A 14 -23.47 -2.20 -4.18
CA GLN A 14 -23.50 -2.95 -5.46
C GLN A 14 -22.25 -2.77 -6.34
N ASP A 15 -21.18 -2.13 -5.89
CA ASP A 15 -20.05 -1.86 -6.78
C ASP A 15 -19.10 -3.05 -6.86
N PRO A 16 -18.87 -3.64 -8.05
CA PRO A 16 -18.01 -4.84 -8.19
C PRO A 16 -16.53 -4.58 -7.89
N TYR A 17 -16.11 -3.33 -7.85
CA TYR A 17 -14.73 -2.96 -7.51
C TYR A 17 -14.54 -2.64 -6.03
N PHE A 18 -15.60 -2.67 -5.23
CA PHE A 18 -15.57 -2.29 -3.81
C PHE A 18 -15.91 -3.46 -2.90
N LEU A 19 -15.09 -3.65 -1.86
CA LEU A 19 -15.28 -4.67 -0.83
C LEU A 19 -15.25 -4.04 0.58
N ASP A 20 -16.24 -4.38 1.40
CA ASP A 20 -16.23 -4.17 2.85
C ASP A 20 -16.08 -5.57 3.47
N ILE A 21 -14.86 -5.98 3.74
CA ILE A 21 -14.51 -7.34 4.12
C ILE A 21 -14.64 -7.57 5.62
N ASP A 22 -15.13 -8.73 6.04
CA ASP A 22 -15.16 -9.26 7.40
C ASP A 22 -14.48 -10.63 7.52
N GLU A 23 -14.14 -11.23 6.39
CA GLU A 23 -13.34 -12.45 6.24
C GLU A 23 -12.37 -12.30 5.05
N ILE A 24 -11.44 -13.25 4.89
CA ILE A 24 -10.47 -13.22 3.80
C ILE A 24 -11.19 -13.49 2.48
N PRO A 25 -11.14 -12.53 1.51
CA PRO A 25 -11.72 -12.74 0.19
C PRO A 25 -10.96 -13.81 -0.62
N ASP A 26 -11.69 -14.54 -1.44
CA ASP A 26 -11.08 -15.31 -2.53
C ASP A 26 -10.68 -14.34 -3.65
N TRP A 27 -9.41 -13.88 -3.63
CA TRP A 27 -8.91 -12.91 -4.60
C TRP A 27 -8.87 -13.47 -6.03
N GLN A 28 -8.67 -14.77 -6.22
CA GLN A 28 -8.72 -15.38 -7.55
C GLN A 28 -10.14 -15.29 -8.13
N ALA A 29 -11.16 -15.57 -7.32
CA ALA A 29 -12.56 -15.39 -7.73
C ALA A 29 -12.90 -13.91 -7.95
N GLN A 30 -12.41 -12.98 -7.11
CA GLN A 30 -12.64 -11.55 -7.25
C GLN A 30 -12.07 -10.95 -8.54
N PHE A 31 -10.91 -11.41 -8.98
CA PHE A 31 -10.25 -10.93 -10.20
C PHE A 31 -10.51 -11.83 -11.42
N GLY A 32 -10.96 -13.08 -11.23
CA GLY A 32 -11.16 -14.06 -12.30
C GLY A 32 -9.83 -14.59 -12.89
N ASN A 33 -8.73 -14.46 -12.16
CA ASN A 33 -7.40 -14.90 -12.58
C ASN A 33 -6.46 -15.12 -11.37
N THR A 34 -5.25 -15.63 -11.64
CA THR A 34 -4.21 -15.94 -10.63
C THR A 34 -2.99 -15.02 -10.74
N ASN A 35 -3.15 -13.82 -11.29
CA ASN A 35 -2.06 -12.87 -11.41
C ASN A 35 -1.52 -12.45 -10.02
N PRO A 36 -0.24 -12.06 -9.92
CA PRO A 36 0.38 -11.60 -8.69
C PRO A 36 -0.42 -10.48 -8.02
N LEU A 37 -0.56 -10.55 -6.70
CA LEU A 37 -1.37 -9.64 -5.91
C LEU A 37 -0.51 -8.55 -5.27
N LYS A 38 -0.84 -7.29 -5.49
CA LYS A 38 -0.12 -6.11 -4.98
C LYS A 38 -1.06 -5.22 -4.18
N LEU A 39 -0.56 -4.64 -3.08
CA LEU A 39 -1.35 -3.85 -2.14
C LEU A 39 -0.87 -2.40 -2.06
N GLU A 40 -1.74 -1.41 -2.21
CA GLU A 40 -1.47 -0.03 -1.75
C GLU A 40 -2.26 0.27 -0.48
N ILE A 41 -1.54 0.67 0.57
CA ILE A 41 -2.09 1.04 1.87
C ILE A 41 -2.20 2.56 1.96
N GLY A 42 -3.43 3.06 2.18
CA GLY A 42 -3.68 4.50 2.25
C GLY A 42 -3.60 5.19 0.89
N PHE A 43 -4.31 4.66 -0.11
CA PHE A 43 -4.23 5.17 -1.49
C PHE A 43 -4.75 6.62 -1.68
N GLY A 44 -5.40 7.20 -0.68
CA GLY A 44 -5.88 8.58 -0.69
C GLY A 44 -6.79 8.88 -1.89
N MET A 45 -6.27 9.62 -2.87
CA MET A 45 -7.02 9.95 -4.10
C MET A 45 -6.80 8.93 -5.23
N GLY A 46 -6.05 7.86 -5.00
CA GLY A 46 -5.86 6.72 -5.87
C GLY A 46 -5.06 7.00 -7.16
N ASN A 47 -4.20 8.02 -7.18
CA ASN A 47 -3.43 8.32 -8.41
C ASN A 47 -2.36 7.26 -8.66
N PHE A 48 -1.60 6.89 -7.65
CA PHE A 48 -0.56 5.88 -7.74
C PHE A 48 -1.16 4.53 -8.12
N LEU A 49 -2.19 4.08 -7.42
CA LEU A 49 -2.84 2.80 -7.65
C LEU A 49 -3.40 2.65 -9.07
N ILE A 50 -4.03 3.70 -9.60
CA ILE A 50 -4.54 3.73 -10.99
C ILE A 50 -3.38 3.66 -12.00
N GLU A 51 -2.31 4.42 -11.77
CA GLU A 51 -1.15 4.41 -12.68
C GLU A 51 -0.45 3.04 -12.68
N MET A 52 -0.32 2.40 -11.49
CA MET A 52 0.22 1.04 -11.36
C MET A 52 -0.64 0.01 -12.09
N ALA A 53 -1.94 -0.02 -11.83
CA ALA A 53 -2.85 -0.97 -12.46
C ALA A 53 -2.89 -0.83 -14.01
N ALA A 54 -2.80 0.40 -14.52
CA ALA A 54 -2.74 0.64 -15.95
C ALA A 54 -1.39 0.23 -16.58
N LYS A 55 -0.29 0.40 -15.85
CA LYS A 55 1.07 0.04 -16.29
C LYS A 55 1.32 -1.47 -16.28
N GLU A 56 0.70 -2.17 -15.34
CA GLU A 56 0.95 -3.59 -15.09
C GLU A 56 -0.35 -4.42 -15.16
N PRO A 57 -0.90 -4.62 -16.36
CA PRO A 57 -2.17 -5.36 -16.54
C PRO A 57 -2.05 -6.85 -16.17
N GLY A 58 -0.84 -7.39 -16.07
CA GLY A 58 -0.55 -8.75 -15.61
C GLY A 58 -0.46 -8.90 -14.09
N SER A 59 -0.71 -7.86 -13.30
CA SER A 59 -0.79 -7.90 -11.84
C SER A 59 -2.15 -7.45 -11.36
N ASN A 60 -2.61 -7.96 -10.22
CA ASN A 60 -3.83 -7.56 -9.55
C ASN A 60 -3.51 -6.57 -8.42
N PHE A 61 -4.31 -5.55 -8.26
CA PHE A 61 -4.07 -4.50 -7.28
C PHE A 61 -5.21 -4.38 -6.28
N ILE A 62 -4.87 -4.38 -4.99
CA ILE A 62 -5.77 -4.03 -3.90
C ILE A 62 -5.39 -2.65 -3.38
N GLY A 63 -6.35 -1.74 -3.26
CA GLY A 63 -6.20 -0.50 -2.50
C GLY A 63 -7.01 -0.56 -1.23
N ILE A 64 -6.42 -0.26 -0.07
CA ILE A 64 -7.15 -0.14 1.19
C ILE A 64 -7.10 1.29 1.72
N ASP A 65 -8.25 1.87 2.04
CA ASP A 65 -8.38 3.20 2.64
C ASP A 65 -9.75 3.34 3.33
N PHE A 66 -9.86 4.26 4.29
CA PHE A 66 -11.14 4.63 4.92
C PHE A 66 -11.66 6.01 4.46
N TYR A 67 -10.96 6.69 3.55
CA TYR A 67 -11.30 8.02 3.08
C TYR A 67 -12.39 8.00 2.00
N HIS A 68 -13.64 8.20 2.39
CA HIS A 68 -14.82 8.09 1.51
C HIS A 68 -14.72 8.88 0.19
N LYS A 69 -14.16 10.12 0.22
CA LYS A 69 -13.99 10.92 -0.99
C LYS A 69 -12.99 10.31 -1.96
N GLY A 70 -11.91 9.72 -1.44
CA GLY A 70 -10.93 8.98 -2.21
C GLY A 70 -11.54 7.76 -2.87
N ILE A 71 -12.27 6.95 -2.10
CA ILE A 71 -12.97 5.75 -2.59
C ILE A 71 -13.93 6.10 -3.73
N ARG A 72 -14.78 7.11 -3.54
CA ARG A 72 -15.71 7.57 -4.59
C ARG A 72 -14.99 7.99 -5.87
N LYS A 73 -13.87 8.66 -5.72
CA LYS A 73 -13.08 9.14 -6.86
C LYS A 73 -12.39 7.99 -7.60
N ILE A 74 -11.74 7.08 -6.85
CA ILE A 74 -11.02 5.97 -7.47
C ILE A 74 -11.97 5.02 -8.19
N ILE A 75 -13.11 4.64 -7.59
CA ILE A 75 -14.13 3.81 -8.24
C ILE A 75 -14.63 4.43 -9.55
N THR A 76 -14.91 5.75 -9.53
CA THR A 76 -15.30 6.45 -10.78
C THR A 76 -14.21 6.37 -11.85
N ARG A 77 -12.94 6.47 -11.46
CA ARG A 77 -11.80 6.39 -12.40
C ARG A 77 -11.60 4.98 -12.93
N ILE A 78 -11.68 3.95 -12.08
CA ILE A 78 -11.60 2.53 -12.48
C ILE A 78 -12.61 2.26 -13.59
N LYS A 79 -13.87 2.64 -13.38
CA LYS A 79 -14.94 2.47 -14.37
C LYS A 79 -14.71 3.24 -15.68
N ASN A 80 -14.25 4.50 -15.58
CA ASN A 80 -14.00 5.31 -16.76
C ASN A 80 -12.80 4.80 -17.59
N LEU A 81 -11.81 4.20 -16.95
CA LEU A 81 -10.61 3.64 -17.59
C LEU A 81 -10.75 2.16 -17.92
N GLN A 82 -11.85 1.53 -17.52
CA GLN A 82 -12.14 0.11 -17.73
C GLN A 82 -11.02 -0.80 -17.18
N LEU A 83 -10.50 -0.48 -15.98
CA LEU A 83 -9.47 -1.28 -15.32
C LEU A 83 -10.12 -2.44 -14.59
N GLU A 84 -9.82 -3.67 -14.99
CA GLU A 84 -10.38 -4.88 -14.38
C GLU A 84 -9.49 -5.47 -13.28
N ASN A 85 -8.22 -5.06 -13.24
CA ASN A 85 -7.20 -5.58 -12.34
C ASN A 85 -7.02 -4.77 -11.04
N ILE A 86 -8.09 -4.15 -10.53
CA ILE A 86 -8.05 -3.33 -9.31
C ILE A 86 -9.30 -3.56 -8.46
N ARG A 87 -9.13 -3.70 -7.13
CA ARG A 87 -10.22 -3.79 -6.15
C ARG A 87 -9.92 -2.86 -4.98
N ILE A 88 -10.97 -2.30 -4.40
CA ILE A 88 -10.91 -1.32 -3.31
C ILE A 88 -11.52 -1.90 -2.06
N VAL A 89 -10.73 -2.02 -1.00
CA VAL A 89 -11.16 -2.44 0.33
C VAL A 89 -11.38 -1.21 1.20
N TYR A 90 -12.52 -1.16 1.87
CA TYR A 90 -12.82 -0.11 2.85
C TYR A 90 -12.34 -0.50 4.24
N GLY A 91 -11.59 0.36 4.89
CA GLY A 91 -11.22 0.19 6.29
C GLY A 91 -9.84 0.69 6.66
N ASP A 92 -9.54 0.58 7.95
CA ASP A 92 -8.21 0.81 8.49
C ASP A 92 -7.39 -0.48 8.37
N ILE A 93 -6.25 -0.41 7.70
CA ILE A 93 -5.38 -1.58 7.50
C ILE A 93 -4.98 -2.25 8.82
N ARG A 94 -4.82 -1.49 9.92
CA ARG A 94 -4.46 -2.03 11.24
C ARG A 94 -5.48 -3.03 11.77
N SER A 95 -6.75 -2.86 11.42
CA SER A 95 -7.83 -3.79 11.80
C SER A 95 -8.16 -4.83 10.73
N LYS A 96 -7.72 -4.62 9.50
CA LYS A 96 -8.07 -5.46 8.35
C LYS A 96 -6.91 -6.34 7.85
N ILE A 97 -5.66 -6.07 8.25
CA ILE A 97 -4.48 -6.77 7.70
C ILE A 97 -4.56 -8.30 7.89
N SER A 98 -5.10 -8.77 9.02
CA SER A 98 -5.22 -10.21 9.29
C SER A 98 -6.22 -10.93 8.38
N ILE A 99 -7.22 -10.18 7.88
CA ILE A 99 -8.31 -10.70 7.03
C ILE A 99 -8.25 -10.15 5.59
N LEU A 100 -7.18 -9.46 5.22
CA LEU A 100 -7.05 -8.87 3.90
C LEU A 100 -6.76 -9.92 2.82
N CYS A 101 -5.85 -10.84 3.12
CA CYS A 101 -5.41 -11.91 2.23
C CYS A 101 -4.82 -13.07 3.03
N GLN A 102 -4.52 -14.17 2.37
CA GLN A 102 -3.82 -15.30 2.97
C GLN A 102 -2.36 -14.92 3.29
N ASP A 103 -1.72 -15.69 4.17
CA ASP A 103 -0.30 -15.54 4.42
C ASP A 103 0.50 -15.93 3.18
N GLY A 104 1.49 -15.11 2.82
CA GLY A 104 2.32 -15.31 1.63
C GLY A 104 1.64 -15.00 0.30
N GLU A 105 0.49 -14.30 0.28
CA GLU A 105 -0.27 -14.04 -0.96
C GLU A 105 0.13 -12.75 -1.68
N LEU A 106 0.77 -11.79 -0.99
CA LEU A 106 1.16 -10.50 -1.58
C LEU A 106 2.56 -10.54 -2.18
N GLU A 107 2.68 -10.21 -3.47
CA GLU A 107 3.98 -9.97 -4.12
C GLU A 107 4.59 -8.62 -3.68
N ALA A 108 3.78 -7.59 -3.45
CA ALA A 108 4.29 -6.28 -3.06
C ALA A 108 3.30 -5.49 -2.22
N ALA A 109 3.84 -4.62 -1.34
CA ALA A 109 3.09 -3.62 -0.60
C ALA A 109 3.67 -2.22 -0.79
N TYR A 110 2.81 -1.25 -1.07
CA TYR A 110 3.15 0.16 -1.26
C TYR A 110 2.52 1.00 -0.15
N ILE A 111 3.33 1.82 0.53
CA ILE A 111 2.90 2.71 1.62
C ILE A 111 3.44 4.11 1.33
N ASN A 112 2.63 4.92 0.67
CA ASN A 112 3.01 6.24 0.20
C ASN A 112 2.48 7.33 1.14
N PHE A 113 3.38 8.10 1.75
CA PHE A 113 3.09 9.27 2.59
C PHE A 113 2.07 8.98 3.70
N PRO A 114 2.30 7.93 4.53
CA PRO A 114 1.45 7.67 5.68
C PRO A 114 1.51 8.84 6.66
N ASP A 115 0.42 9.08 7.40
CA ASP A 115 0.30 10.19 8.35
C ASP A 115 1.49 10.26 9.31
N PRO A 116 2.30 11.33 9.31
CA PRO A 116 3.54 11.43 10.09
C PRO A 116 3.31 11.72 11.57
N TRP A 117 2.12 12.21 11.96
CA TRP A 117 1.77 12.54 13.34
C TRP A 117 2.91 13.28 14.08
N PRO A 118 3.28 14.53 13.72
CA PRO A 118 4.51 15.17 14.18
C PRO A 118 4.52 15.50 15.67
N LYS A 119 3.35 15.61 16.32
CA LYS A 119 3.26 15.92 17.76
C LYS A 119 3.60 14.68 18.57
N LYS A 120 4.53 14.79 19.54
CA LYS A 120 4.99 13.67 20.40
C LYS A 120 3.86 12.79 20.94
N ARG A 121 2.77 13.39 21.45
CA ARG A 121 1.60 12.65 21.96
C ARG A 121 0.85 11.83 20.90
N HIS A 122 1.08 12.10 19.59
CA HIS A 122 0.40 11.44 18.48
C HIS A 122 1.27 10.38 17.76
N ILE A 123 2.57 10.29 18.05
CA ILE A 123 3.50 9.32 17.42
C ILE A 123 2.98 7.87 17.53
N LYS A 124 2.28 7.55 18.62
CA LYS A 124 1.63 6.24 18.79
C LYS A 124 0.57 5.90 17.73
N ARG A 125 0.13 6.87 16.92
CA ARG A 125 -0.85 6.69 15.84
C ARG A 125 -0.19 6.36 14.50
N ARG A 126 1.14 6.47 14.40
CA ARG A 126 1.87 6.11 13.19
C ARG A 126 1.60 4.66 12.83
N LEU A 127 1.41 4.39 11.54
CA LEU A 127 1.09 3.06 11.03
C LEU A 127 2.27 2.10 11.19
N ILE A 128 3.47 2.55 10.77
CA ILE A 128 4.67 1.71 10.78
C ILE A 128 5.17 1.56 12.22
N LYS A 129 4.96 0.35 12.75
CA LYS A 129 5.37 -0.12 14.07
C LYS A 129 5.81 -1.58 13.95
N PRO A 130 6.65 -2.10 14.87
CA PRO A 130 7.11 -3.48 14.80
C PRO A 130 5.98 -4.51 14.64
N GLU A 131 4.88 -4.34 15.36
CA GLU A 131 3.73 -5.25 15.28
C GLU A 131 3.10 -5.26 13.87
N PHE A 132 2.97 -4.08 13.25
CA PHE A 132 2.44 -3.96 11.89
C PHE A 132 3.41 -4.54 10.86
N ILE A 133 4.72 -4.31 11.01
CA ILE A 133 5.76 -4.84 10.13
C ILE A 133 5.74 -6.38 10.15
N ASN A 134 5.61 -6.99 11.33
CA ASN A 134 5.49 -8.44 11.48
C ASN A 134 4.24 -9.00 10.80
N GLN A 135 3.09 -8.34 10.97
CA GLN A 135 1.85 -8.73 10.28
C GLN A 135 1.98 -8.60 8.76
N LEU A 136 2.60 -7.52 8.28
CA LEU A 136 2.84 -7.31 6.86
C LEU A 136 3.79 -8.37 6.29
N ALA A 137 4.84 -8.76 7.04
CA ALA A 137 5.76 -9.81 6.64
C ALA A 137 5.05 -11.16 6.47
N GLN A 138 4.05 -11.48 7.28
CA GLN A 138 3.27 -12.70 7.13
C GLN A 138 2.45 -12.72 5.84
N LYS A 139 1.93 -11.55 5.43
CA LYS A 139 1.09 -11.43 4.22
C LYS A 139 1.88 -11.41 2.92
N LEU A 140 3.13 -10.99 2.96
CA LEU A 140 4.03 -11.00 1.81
C LEU A 140 4.52 -12.41 1.48
N ASP A 141 4.58 -12.71 0.19
CA ASP A 141 5.29 -13.88 -0.32
C ASP A 141 6.80 -13.78 -0.01
N LEU A 142 7.51 -14.91 -0.07
CA LEU A 142 8.97 -14.91 -0.02
C LEU A 142 9.49 -14.12 -1.22
N GLU A 143 10.49 -13.26 -0.97
CA GLU A 143 10.99 -12.29 -1.95
C GLU A 143 9.98 -11.20 -2.34
N GLY A 144 8.84 -11.12 -1.66
CA GLY A 144 7.89 -10.01 -1.80
C GLY A 144 8.49 -8.68 -1.33
N ASN A 145 8.06 -7.58 -1.95
CA ASN A 145 8.67 -6.27 -1.74
C ASN A 145 7.80 -5.32 -0.92
N VAL A 146 8.44 -4.46 -0.12
CA VAL A 146 7.80 -3.33 0.55
C VAL A 146 8.43 -2.02 0.07
N TYR A 147 7.59 -1.11 -0.41
CA TYR A 147 7.98 0.21 -0.89
C TYR A 147 7.35 1.29 -0.02
N LEU A 148 8.19 2.12 0.62
CA LEU A 148 7.72 3.23 1.44
C LEU A 148 8.23 4.56 0.90
N ALA A 149 7.41 5.61 1.03
CA ALA A 149 7.79 6.98 0.78
C ALA A 149 7.22 7.89 1.85
N THR A 150 7.99 8.89 2.29
CA THR A 150 7.53 9.94 3.22
C THR A 150 8.33 11.22 3.01
N ASP A 151 7.71 12.36 3.27
CA ASP A 151 8.30 13.70 3.35
C ASP A 151 8.75 14.05 4.78
N SER A 152 8.35 13.26 5.77
CA SER A 152 8.68 13.46 7.18
C SER A 152 9.99 12.80 7.56
N GLU A 153 11.07 13.57 7.72
CA GLU A 153 12.39 13.07 8.10
C GLU A 153 12.36 12.25 9.40
N SER A 154 11.67 12.74 10.44
CA SER A 154 11.58 12.01 11.71
C SER A 154 10.85 10.69 11.60
N TYR A 155 9.87 10.59 10.69
CA TYR A 155 9.16 9.34 10.45
C TYR A 155 9.94 8.41 9.53
N ALA A 156 10.67 8.96 8.56
CA ALA A 156 11.57 8.19 7.71
C ALA A 156 12.62 7.42 8.52
N HIS A 157 13.27 8.10 9.46
CA HIS A 157 14.25 7.46 10.35
C HIS A 157 13.61 6.41 11.26
N GLU A 158 12.42 6.68 11.83
CA GLU A 158 11.69 5.67 12.63
C GLU A 158 11.34 4.43 11.80
N MET A 159 10.87 4.60 10.55
CA MET A 159 10.62 3.48 9.63
C MET A 159 11.90 2.69 9.35
N LEU A 160 12.99 3.39 9.04
CA LEU A 160 14.30 2.79 8.76
C LEU A 160 14.76 1.93 9.93
N ASP A 161 14.71 2.47 11.16
CA ASP A 161 15.14 1.77 12.37
C ASP A 161 14.30 0.52 12.62
N TYR A 162 12.96 0.61 12.51
CA TYR A 162 12.07 -0.53 12.73
C TYR A 162 12.27 -1.64 11.69
N PHE A 163 12.32 -1.30 10.41
CA PHE A 163 12.52 -2.30 9.36
C PHE A 163 13.92 -2.92 9.41
N ASN A 164 14.97 -2.12 9.66
CA ASN A 164 16.33 -2.65 9.76
C ASN A 164 16.56 -3.53 11.02
N SER A 165 15.73 -3.37 12.06
CA SER A 165 15.76 -4.23 13.24
C SER A 165 14.97 -5.54 13.05
N GLU A 166 14.14 -5.62 12.01
CA GLU A 166 13.32 -6.79 11.73
C GLU A 166 14.08 -7.78 10.85
N THR A 167 14.28 -9.01 11.35
CA THR A 167 15.07 -10.05 10.67
C THR A 167 14.41 -10.64 9.41
N LEU A 168 13.10 -10.42 9.27
CA LEU A 168 12.32 -10.88 8.12
C LEU A 168 12.46 -9.99 6.89
N PHE A 169 13.17 -8.85 6.99
CA PHE A 169 13.36 -7.93 5.89
C PHE A 169 14.82 -7.61 5.63
N GLN A 170 15.15 -7.51 4.36
CA GLN A 170 16.43 -7.00 3.88
C GLN A 170 16.21 -5.62 3.25
N ASN A 171 16.93 -4.61 3.73
CA ASN A 171 16.98 -3.30 3.09
C ASN A 171 17.69 -3.43 1.73
N LEU A 172 17.08 -2.91 0.67
CA LEU A 172 17.65 -2.99 -0.68
C LEU A 172 18.69 -1.90 -0.98
N ASP A 173 18.82 -0.89 -0.10
CA ASP A 173 20.02 -0.02 -0.12
C ASP A 173 21.22 -0.74 0.48
N ASN A 174 22.35 -0.77 -0.25
CA ASN A 174 23.57 -1.48 0.17
C ASN A 174 24.13 -0.99 1.52
N ASN A 175 23.86 0.25 1.90
CA ASN A 175 24.28 0.85 3.17
C ASN A 175 23.19 0.75 4.26
N LYS A 176 22.10 0.01 4.01
CA LYS A 176 20.91 -0.08 4.87
C LYS A 176 20.30 1.29 5.19
N GLY A 177 20.35 2.20 4.23
CA GLY A 177 19.84 3.55 4.32
C GLY A 177 18.59 3.78 3.47
N PHE A 178 18.48 5.00 2.92
CA PHE A 178 17.40 5.41 2.04
C PHE A 178 17.77 5.20 0.58
N ILE A 179 16.85 4.66 -0.21
CA ILE A 179 16.99 4.63 -1.68
C ILE A 179 16.95 6.05 -2.21
N LYS A 180 17.85 6.35 -3.15
CA LYS A 180 17.99 7.70 -3.69
C LYS A 180 16.77 8.12 -4.53
N GLU A 181 16.25 7.21 -5.34
CA GLU A 181 15.14 7.43 -6.25
C GLU A 181 14.44 6.10 -6.58
N ARG A 182 13.13 6.13 -6.72
CA ARG A 182 12.32 5.01 -7.25
C ARG A 182 12.16 5.21 -8.76
N ILE A 183 12.90 4.45 -9.56
CA ILE A 183 12.96 4.64 -11.02
C ILE A 183 11.71 4.06 -11.70
N ASP A 184 11.27 2.88 -11.26
CA ASP A 184 10.24 2.10 -11.95
C ASP A 184 8.81 2.32 -11.44
N LEU A 185 8.64 3.05 -10.36
CA LEU A 185 7.34 3.33 -9.76
C LEU A 185 6.81 4.71 -10.18
N PRO A 186 5.51 4.84 -10.46
CA PRO A 186 4.91 6.14 -10.73
C PRO A 186 4.98 7.05 -9.50
N LYS A 187 5.25 8.32 -9.74
CA LYS A 187 5.24 9.32 -8.68
C LYS A 187 3.81 9.80 -8.44
N SER A 188 3.34 9.73 -7.19
CA SER A 188 2.03 10.27 -6.82
C SER A 188 1.96 11.78 -7.12
N LYS A 189 0.75 12.35 -7.24
CA LYS A 189 0.59 13.80 -7.42
C LYS A 189 1.19 14.57 -6.23
N TYR A 190 1.06 14.03 -5.03
CA TYR A 190 1.61 14.62 -3.81
C TYR A 190 3.15 14.65 -3.90
N GLU A 191 3.77 13.54 -4.25
CA GLU A 191 5.21 13.39 -4.45
C GLU A 191 5.75 14.36 -5.52
N LYS A 192 5.09 14.45 -6.68
CA LYS A 192 5.47 15.40 -7.74
C LYS A 192 5.46 16.84 -7.24
N ASN A 193 4.47 17.22 -6.42
CA ASN A 193 4.39 18.56 -5.84
C ASN A 193 5.54 18.84 -4.87
N PHE A 194 5.91 17.88 -4.00
CA PHE A 194 7.03 17.99 -3.07
C PHE A 194 8.36 18.15 -3.79
N ILE A 195 8.64 17.27 -4.76
CA ILE A 195 9.86 17.32 -5.56
C ILE A 195 9.95 18.67 -6.31
N ASN A 196 8.86 19.14 -6.92
CA ASN A 196 8.82 20.43 -7.62
C ASN A 196 9.01 21.64 -6.69
N ALA A 197 8.65 21.51 -5.42
CA ALA A 197 8.90 22.53 -4.39
C ALA A 197 10.34 22.48 -3.83
N GLY A 198 11.17 21.53 -4.29
CA GLY A 198 12.53 21.32 -3.77
C GLY A 198 12.58 20.63 -2.40
N GLU A 199 11.46 20.07 -1.98
CA GLU A 199 11.35 19.33 -0.72
C GLU A 199 11.91 17.92 -0.86
N LYS A 200 12.51 17.41 0.22
CA LYS A 200 13.11 16.09 0.24
C LYS A 200 12.03 15.02 0.46
N VAL A 201 12.09 13.96 -0.34
CA VAL A 201 11.32 12.73 -0.14
C VAL A 201 12.30 11.60 0.24
N PHE A 202 11.94 10.84 1.25
CA PHE A 202 12.69 9.67 1.72
C PHE A 202 12.03 8.41 1.18
N TYR A 203 12.81 7.55 0.55
CA TYR A 203 12.36 6.27 0.01
C TYR A 203 13.05 5.12 0.72
N LEU A 204 12.28 4.07 1.01
CA LEU A 204 12.80 2.82 1.56
C LEU A 204 12.22 1.66 0.77
N GLU A 205 13.05 0.67 0.51
CA GLU A 205 12.68 -0.55 -0.19
C GLU A 205 13.24 -1.76 0.55
N TYR A 206 12.38 -2.74 0.78
CA TYR A 206 12.71 -3.94 1.53
C TYR A 206 12.25 -5.18 0.79
N LEU A 207 13.07 -6.22 0.86
CA LEU A 207 12.78 -7.58 0.39
C LEU A 207 12.39 -8.45 1.58
N ARG A 208 11.32 -9.23 1.47
CA ARG A 208 10.88 -10.23 2.44
C ARG A 208 11.81 -11.44 2.38
N LEU A 209 12.44 -11.78 3.49
CA LEU A 209 13.29 -12.97 3.62
C LEU A 209 12.51 -14.16 4.20
N ALA A 210 12.97 -15.37 3.92
CA ALA A 210 12.53 -16.55 4.67
C ALA A 210 12.87 -16.39 6.15
N ALA A 211 12.00 -16.85 7.04
CA ALA A 211 12.34 -16.94 8.45
C ALA A 211 13.55 -17.88 8.60
N MET A 212 14.59 -17.41 9.32
CA MET A 212 15.70 -18.31 9.66
C MET A 212 15.15 -19.43 10.53
N THR A 213 15.09 -20.64 9.99
CA THR A 213 14.82 -21.85 10.78
C THR A 213 16.03 -22.02 11.71
N SER A 214 15.85 -21.83 13.00
CA SER A 214 16.85 -22.23 13.99
C SER A 214 17.03 -23.73 13.82
N ILE A 215 18.17 -24.14 13.25
CA ILE A 215 18.58 -25.54 13.28
C ILE A 215 18.91 -25.81 14.75
N ALA A 216 18.03 -26.52 15.43
CA ALA A 216 18.20 -26.97 16.80
C ALA A 216 19.19 -28.11 16.83
#